data_dbc11fa2594d909994c12e90a8d4ab40
#
_entry.id   dbc11fa2594d909994c12e90a8d4ab40
#
_cell.length_a   1.000
_cell.length_b   1.000
_cell.length_c   1.000
_cell.angle_alpha   90.00
_cell.angle_beta   90.00
_cell.angle_gamma   90.00
#
_symmetry.space_group_name_H-M   'P 1'
#
loop_
_entity.id
_entity.type
_entity.pdbx_description
1 polymer ?
#
loop_
_entity_poly.entity_id
_entity_poly.type
_entity_poly.pdbx_seq_one_letter_code
_entity_poly.pdbx_strand_id
1 'polypeptide(L)'
;MSSPSANPQPGTDVARAGLAGWPLVALLAMIQFAAFSDRFLLTLVATPLKKALALSDTQLGLLQGSAFALPYALTLPLLGIVADRGRQRGLLLAGLSLWSAATFASGVASGFGALLAARVALGVGQAGFGPAALSLMTRHLRRDRLGRGISALTAGATLGRSFALLAGGAVLAWLTARGGLTLPGLEPLAPWQALLVLAALPNLVLVILVLRIRPPPRAAAPAQTSRGLPGVSLRSALAWIGRRRKAYLPHVAAATAAVLMTQTLTAWAPTFYVRSFGLTPAESGLRLGLLVLIAAPLGHFAGGLVLDRLRGAGRADAAPLLLALGLILAVPMTAFASLSPDLSLSLLGFAGLVALLGFTGPPGLAGIQILTPQRLRGRVNALFLATVNLAGFGLGPLLVGLISDHLFGEAGLGLALLAVYAPVGAVGTLAALLARRAWRPVPRRRA
;
A
#
# COMPACT_ATOMS: atom_id res chain seq x y z
N MET A 1 -25.56 65.55 8.31
CA MET A 1 -26.47 64.43 8.01
C MET A 1 -25.65 63.32 7.36
N SER A 2 -25.14 62.45 8.17
CA SER A 2 -24.30 61.31 7.76
C SER A 2 -25.16 60.05 7.65
N SER A 3 -25.16 59.45 6.46
CA SER A 3 -25.87 58.21 6.11
C SER A 3 -25.28 57.03 6.89
N PRO A 4 -26.06 56.11 7.44
CA PRO A 4 -25.52 54.89 8.08
C PRO A 4 -25.08 53.89 7.04
N SER A 5 -23.83 53.45 7.15
CA SER A 5 -23.27 52.33 6.39
C SER A 5 -24.06 51.03 6.67
N ALA A 6 -24.65 50.46 5.66
CA ALA A 6 -25.30 49.17 5.70
C ALA A 6 -24.28 48.07 6.05
N ASN A 7 -24.45 47.50 7.23
CA ASN A 7 -23.75 46.33 7.67
C ASN A 7 -24.20 45.11 6.82
N PRO A 8 -23.34 44.39 6.08
CA PRO A 8 -23.79 43.21 5.35
C PRO A 8 -24.17 42.13 6.39
N GLN A 9 -25.47 41.82 6.40
CA GLN A 9 -26.01 40.72 7.22
C GLN A 9 -25.31 39.38 6.83
N PRO A 10 -24.95 38.53 7.82
CA PRO A 10 -24.54 37.18 7.53
C PRO A 10 -25.78 36.37 7.18
N GLY A 11 -26.22 36.47 5.93
CA GLY A 11 -27.43 35.85 5.40
C GLY A 11 -27.09 34.73 4.43
N THR A 12 -27.36 33.49 4.85
CA THR A 12 -27.83 32.36 4.03
C THR A 12 -26.93 31.85 2.93
N ASP A 13 -25.70 31.40 3.27
CA ASP A 13 -24.95 30.46 2.42
C ASP A 13 -25.04 29.01 2.93
N VAL A 14 -26.22 28.61 3.42
CA VAL A 14 -26.51 27.23 3.86
C VAL A 14 -26.77 26.26 2.67
N ALA A 15 -26.85 26.78 1.44
CA ALA A 15 -27.41 26.03 0.31
C ALA A 15 -26.37 25.41 -0.66
N ARG A 16 -25.09 25.24 -0.29
CA ARG A 16 -24.15 24.38 -1.06
C ARG A 16 -23.29 23.54 -0.13
N ALA A 17 -23.93 22.61 0.56
CA ALA A 17 -23.26 21.67 1.46
C ALA A 17 -22.43 20.63 0.70
N GLY A 18 -21.21 20.99 0.30
CA GLY A 18 -20.24 20.03 -0.22
C GLY A 18 -19.23 19.59 0.85
N LEU A 19 -18.63 18.40 0.68
CA LEU A 19 -17.67 17.85 1.62
C LEU A 19 -16.37 18.66 1.65
N ALA A 20 -15.98 19.12 2.84
CA ALA A 20 -14.74 19.84 3.12
C ALA A 20 -14.22 19.50 4.54
N GLY A 21 -12.99 19.84 4.87
CA GLY A 21 -12.42 19.59 6.20
C GLY A 21 -12.38 18.12 6.58
N TRP A 22 -12.82 17.77 7.80
CA TRP A 22 -12.77 16.39 8.30
C TRP A 22 -13.70 15.40 7.59
N PRO A 23 -14.93 15.74 7.15
CA PRO A 23 -15.74 14.86 6.30
C PRO A 23 -15.05 14.49 4.98
N LEU A 24 -14.30 15.40 4.38
CA LEU A 24 -13.48 15.10 3.22
C LEU A 24 -12.36 14.11 3.55
N VAL A 25 -11.67 14.30 4.69
CA VAL A 25 -10.61 13.35 5.13
C VAL A 25 -11.20 11.97 5.37
N ALA A 26 -12.36 11.87 6.01
CA ALA A 26 -13.05 10.60 6.22
C ALA A 26 -13.39 9.90 4.89
N LEU A 27 -13.94 10.63 3.91
CA LEU A 27 -14.20 10.09 2.58
C LEU A 27 -12.90 9.60 1.91
N LEU A 28 -11.82 10.39 1.95
CA LEU A 28 -10.54 9.99 1.37
C LEU A 28 -9.94 8.77 2.07
N ALA A 29 -10.08 8.65 3.39
CA ALA A 29 -9.67 7.48 4.15
C ALA A 29 -10.51 6.24 3.79
N MET A 30 -11.82 6.38 3.56
CA MET A 30 -12.69 5.31 3.07
C MET A 30 -12.31 4.87 1.65
N ILE A 31 -11.98 5.81 0.77
CA ILE A 31 -11.48 5.49 -0.59
C ILE A 31 -10.15 4.74 -0.50
N GLN A 32 -9.24 5.16 0.38
CA GLN A 32 -7.98 4.46 0.62
C GLN A 32 -8.19 3.05 1.17
N PHE A 33 -9.13 2.89 2.10
CA PHE A 33 -9.57 1.59 2.63
C PHE A 33 -10.06 0.68 1.51
N ALA A 34 -10.98 1.15 0.67
CA ALA A 34 -11.53 0.40 -0.45
C ALA A 34 -10.44 0.01 -1.47
N ALA A 35 -9.55 0.94 -1.82
CA ALA A 35 -8.44 0.70 -2.75
C ALA A 35 -7.52 -0.43 -2.26
N PHE A 36 -7.21 -0.49 -0.95
CA PHE A 36 -6.41 -1.56 -0.38
C PHE A 36 -7.22 -2.86 -0.23
N SER A 37 -8.50 -2.79 0.11
CA SER A 37 -9.37 -3.97 0.13
C SER A 37 -9.41 -4.64 -1.26
N ASP A 38 -9.73 -3.91 -2.31
CA ASP A 38 -9.81 -4.45 -3.67
C ASP A 38 -8.48 -5.07 -4.15
N ARG A 39 -7.36 -4.45 -3.78
CA ARG A 39 -6.03 -4.94 -4.14
C ARG A 39 -5.72 -6.29 -3.53
N PHE A 40 -6.10 -6.50 -2.25
CA PHE A 40 -5.75 -7.69 -1.49
C PHE A 40 -6.79 -8.81 -1.54
N LEU A 41 -8.02 -8.55 -2.01
CA LEU A 41 -9.02 -9.62 -2.19
C LEU A 41 -8.56 -10.72 -3.15
N LEU A 42 -7.77 -10.38 -4.20
CA LEU A 42 -7.25 -11.40 -5.12
C LEU A 42 -6.36 -12.42 -4.40
N THR A 43 -5.61 -12.00 -3.38
CA THR A 43 -4.72 -12.90 -2.64
C THR A 43 -5.50 -13.96 -1.88
N LEU A 44 -6.69 -13.61 -1.39
CA LEU A 44 -7.60 -14.53 -0.70
C LEU A 44 -8.16 -15.60 -1.62
N VAL A 45 -8.53 -15.21 -2.84
CA VAL A 45 -9.12 -16.12 -3.83
C VAL A 45 -8.10 -16.74 -4.78
N ALA A 46 -6.81 -16.56 -4.52
CA ALA A 46 -5.74 -17.01 -5.41
C ALA A 46 -5.79 -18.51 -5.72
N THR A 47 -6.05 -19.36 -4.72
CA THR A 47 -6.13 -20.81 -4.91
C THR A 47 -7.34 -21.24 -5.74
N PRO A 48 -8.60 -20.85 -5.44
CA PRO A 48 -9.74 -21.20 -6.29
C PRO A 48 -9.63 -20.57 -7.70
N LEU A 49 -9.12 -19.36 -7.82
CA LEU A 49 -8.88 -18.70 -9.10
C LEU A 49 -7.88 -19.48 -9.95
N LYS A 50 -6.75 -19.92 -9.38
CA LYS A 50 -5.74 -20.73 -10.07
C LYS A 50 -6.35 -22.01 -10.61
N LYS A 51 -7.14 -22.72 -9.79
CA LYS A 51 -7.79 -23.98 -10.20
C LYS A 51 -8.83 -23.73 -11.31
N ALA A 52 -9.65 -22.71 -11.18
CA ALA A 52 -10.72 -22.43 -12.14
C ALA A 52 -10.19 -22.01 -13.53
N LEU A 53 -9.07 -21.29 -13.58
CA LEU A 53 -8.52 -20.74 -14.82
C LEU A 53 -7.21 -21.42 -15.26
N ALA A 54 -6.85 -22.56 -14.63
CA ALA A 54 -5.63 -23.35 -14.91
C ALA A 54 -4.35 -22.49 -14.95
N LEU A 55 -4.19 -21.56 -14.01
CA LEU A 55 -3.05 -20.64 -13.96
C LEU A 55 -1.80 -21.31 -13.37
N SER A 56 -0.63 -20.90 -13.83
CA SER A 56 0.64 -21.19 -13.15
C SER A 56 0.85 -20.29 -11.92
N ASP A 57 1.78 -20.65 -11.04
CA ASP A 57 2.15 -19.80 -9.90
C ASP A 57 2.85 -18.53 -10.37
N THR A 58 3.60 -18.59 -11.48
CA THR A 58 4.19 -17.42 -12.15
C THR A 58 3.11 -16.44 -12.60
N GLN A 59 2.06 -16.93 -13.28
CA GLN A 59 0.93 -16.11 -13.70
C GLN A 59 0.20 -15.49 -12.49
N LEU A 60 0.02 -16.27 -11.43
CA LEU A 60 -0.60 -15.81 -10.20
C LEU A 60 0.25 -14.71 -9.51
N GLY A 61 1.56 -14.92 -9.42
CA GLY A 61 2.50 -13.92 -8.90
C GLY A 61 2.54 -12.64 -9.73
N LEU A 62 2.46 -12.76 -11.06
CA LEU A 62 2.35 -11.62 -11.97
C LEU A 62 1.06 -10.82 -11.73
N LEU A 63 -0.09 -11.49 -11.61
CA LEU A 63 -1.39 -10.85 -11.34
C LEU A 63 -1.44 -10.16 -9.98
N GLN A 64 -0.82 -10.75 -8.96
CA GLN A 64 -0.78 -10.19 -7.61
C GLN A 64 0.24 -9.05 -7.46
N GLY A 65 1.25 -9.01 -8.33
CA GLY A 65 2.37 -8.08 -8.26
C GLY A 65 2.47 -7.14 -9.44
N SER A 66 3.29 -7.51 -10.42
CA SER A 66 3.73 -6.64 -11.52
C SER A 66 2.60 -6.10 -12.39
N ALA A 67 1.55 -6.89 -12.61
CA ALA A 67 0.40 -6.49 -13.44
C ALA A 67 -0.33 -5.26 -12.89
N PHE A 68 -0.28 -5.04 -11.58
CA PHE A 68 -0.78 -3.85 -10.93
C PHE A 68 0.33 -2.79 -10.78
N ALA A 69 1.51 -3.18 -10.29
CA ALA A 69 2.55 -2.25 -9.85
C ALA A 69 3.17 -1.44 -10.99
N LEU A 70 3.40 -2.07 -12.15
CA LEU A 70 3.99 -1.40 -13.30
C LEU A 70 3.08 -0.29 -13.86
N PRO A 71 1.82 -0.55 -14.26
CA PRO A 71 0.94 0.52 -14.75
C PRO A 71 0.67 1.59 -13.70
N TYR A 72 0.56 1.24 -12.42
CA TYR A 72 0.46 2.19 -11.33
C TYR A 72 1.67 3.14 -11.30
N ALA A 73 2.89 2.60 -11.32
CA ALA A 73 4.11 3.40 -11.25
C ALA A 73 4.33 4.28 -12.48
N LEU A 74 4.00 3.79 -13.67
CA LEU A 74 4.14 4.53 -14.93
C LEU A 74 3.13 5.69 -15.05
N THR A 75 1.90 5.49 -14.57
CA THR A 75 0.85 6.50 -14.66
C THR A 75 0.85 7.51 -13.51
N LEU A 76 1.38 7.15 -12.34
CA LEU A 76 1.43 8.00 -11.15
C LEU A 76 2.01 9.41 -11.40
N PRO A 77 3.16 9.59 -12.09
CA PRO A 77 3.71 10.93 -12.34
C PRO A 77 2.80 11.78 -13.24
N LEU A 78 2.19 11.16 -14.26
CA LEU A 78 1.29 11.83 -15.19
C LEU A 78 0.02 12.31 -14.49
N LEU A 79 -0.57 11.46 -13.68
CA LEU A 79 -1.79 11.78 -12.92
C LEU A 79 -1.51 12.77 -11.77
N GLY A 80 -0.28 12.80 -11.24
CA GLY A 80 0.19 13.84 -10.34
C GLY A 80 0.12 15.24 -10.96
N ILE A 81 0.55 15.38 -12.22
CA ILE A 81 0.44 16.65 -12.96
C ILE A 81 -1.04 17.07 -13.12
N VAL A 82 -1.94 16.12 -13.37
CA VAL A 82 -3.38 16.41 -13.51
C VAL A 82 -3.96 16.88 -12.16
N ALA A 83 -3.55 16.24 -11.05
CA ALA A 83 -3.96 16.65 -9.70
C ALA A 83 -3.51 18.09 -9.39
N ASP A 84 -2.27 18.45 -9.77
CA ASP A 84 -1.71 19.79 -9.54
C ASP A 84 -2.44 20.88 -10.32
N ARG A 85 -2.99 20.56 -11.49
CA ARG A 85 -3.78 21.47 -12.32
C ARG A 85 -5.20 21.76 -11.78
N GLY A 86 -5.53 21.30 -10.57
CA GLY A 86 -6.82 21.59 -9.95
C GLY A 86 -7.95 20.63 -10.33
N ARG A 87 -7.67 19.55 -11.06
CA ARG A 87 -8.66 18.56 -11.51
C ARG A 87 -8.82 17.36 -10.57
N GLN A 88 -8.58 17.55 -9.26
CA GLN A 88 -8.54 16.46 -8.27
C GLN A 88 -9.85 15.66 -8.23
N ARG A 89 -11.03 16.34 -8.20
CA ARG A 89 -12.34 15.67 -8.17
C ARG A 89 -12.56 14.81 -9.42
N GLY A 90 -12.27 15.35 -10.60
CA GLY A 90 -12.40 14.61 -11.87
C GLY A 90 -11.45 13.40 -11.91
N LEU A 91 -10.22 13.57 -11.39
CA LEU A 91 -9.24 12.50 -11.29
C LEU A 91 -9.70 11.39 -10.33
N LEU A 92 -10.27 11.74 -9.17
CA LEU A 92 -10.85 10.78 -8.25
C LEU A 92 -12.03 10.02 -8.86
N LEU A 93 -12.95 10.72 -9.55
CA LEU A 93 -14.10 10.10 -10.22
C LEU A 93 -13.64 9.11 -11.29
N ALA A 94 -12.79 9.55 -12.23
CA ALA A 94 -12.32 8.71 -13.33
C ALA A 94 -11.54 7.51 -12.80
N GLY A 95 -10.63 7.74 -11.84
CA GLY A 95 -9.84 6.67 -11.22
C GLY A 95 -10.72 5.65 -10.49
N LEU A 96 -11.63 6.13 -9.61
CA LEU A 96 -12.51 5.28 -8.83
C LEU A 96 -13.47 4.47 -9.72
N SER A 97 -14.03 5.09 -10.77
CA SER A 97 -14.89 4.39 -11.74
C SER A 97 -14.10 3.31 -12.51
N LEU A 98 -12.89 3.65 -12.98
CA LEU A 98 -12.05 2.71 -13.70
C LEU A 98 -11.66 1.51 -12.84
N TRP A 99 -11.21 1.73 -11.59
CA TRP A 99 -10.84 0.60 -10.75
C TRP A 99 -12.05 -0.20 -10.27
N SER A 100 -13.22 0.42 -10.05
CA SER A 100 -14.47 -0.31 -9.73
C SER A 100 -14.86 -1.24 -10.87
N ALA A 101 -14.82 -0.75 -12.12
CA ALA A 101 -15.05 -1.56 -13.31
C ALA A 101 -14.01 -2.67 -13.44
N ALA A 102 -12.73 -2.40 -13.12
CA ALA A 102 -11.67 -3.39 -13.13
C ALA A 102 -11.84 -4.48 -12.06
N THR A 103 -12.31 -4.12 -10.86
CA THR A 103 -12.63 -5.08 -9.79
C THR A 103 -13.80 -5.97 -10.22
N PHE A 104 -14.87 -5.39 -10.77
CA PHE A 104 -15.99 -6.14 -11.34
C PHE A 104 -15.55 -7.07 -12.47
N ALA A 105 -14.78 -6.54 -13.43
CA ALA A 105 -14.24 -7.31 -14.56
C ALA A 105 -13.37 -8.49 -14.11
N SER A 106 -12.64 -8.34 -12.98
CA SER A 106 -11.88 -9.45 -12.39
C SER A 106 -12.78 -10.59 -11.92
N GLY A 107 -14.02 -10.28 -11.45
CA GLY A 107 -14.98 -11.28 -11.00
C GLY A 107 -15.67 -12.04 -12.14
N VAL A 108 -15.77 -11.44 -13.33
CA VAL A 108 -16.38 -12.09 -14.51
C VAL A 108 -15.31 -12.55 -15.53
N ALA A 109 -14.04 -12.52 -15.17
CA ALA A 109 -12.95 -12.90 -16.05
C ALA A 109 -12.97 -14.41 -16.34
N SER A 110 -12.85 -14.77 -17.61
CA SER A 110 -12.86 -16.16 -18.10
C SER A 110 -11.45 -16.72 -18.36
N GLY A 111 -10.39 -15.95 -18.14
CA GLY A 111 -9.02 -16.40 -18.38
C GLY A 111 -7.96 -15.40 -17.93
N PHE A 112 -6.69 -15.81 -18.04
CA PHE A 112 -5.53 -15.03 -17.64
C PHE A 112 -5.48 -13.64 -18.28
N GLY A 113 -5.72 -13.53 -19.60
CA GLY A 113 -5.66 -12.25 -20.32
C GLY A 113 -6.67 -11.23 -19.82
N ALA A 114 -7.90 -11.65 -19.52
CA ALA A 114 -8.95 -10.78 -18.96
C ALA A 114 -8.57 -10.29 -17.56
N LEU A 115 -8.06 -11.19 -16.70
CA LEU A 115 -7.55 -10.81 -15.37
C LEU A 115 -6.36 -9.86 -15.46
N LEU A 116 -5.43 -10.11 -16.37
CA LEU A 116 -4.27 -9.24 -16.59
C LEU A 116 -4.71 -7.82 -16.98
N ALA A 117 -5.63 -7.71 -17.96
CA ALA A 117 -6.19 -6.44 -18.38
C ALA A 117 -6.90 -5.70 -17.21
N ALA A 118 -7.69 -6.44 -16.42
CA ALA A 118 -8.34 -5.90 -15.25
C ALA A 118 -7.32 -5.41 -14.20
N ARG A 119 -6.20 -6.12 -13.97
CA ARG A 119 -5.13 -5.70 -13.05
C ARG A 119 -4.40 -4.46 -13.54
N VAL A 120 -4.12 -4.36 -14.84
CA VAL A 120 -3.56 -3.15 -15.47
C VAL A 120 -4.51 -1.96 -15.27
N ALA A 121 -5.79 -2.13 -15.56
CA ALA A 121 -6.81 -1.09 -15.38
C ALA A 121 -6.94 -0.65 -13.91
N LEU A 122 -6.89 -1.61 -12.96
CA LEU A 122 -6.87 -1.34 -11.52
C LEU A 122 -5.67 -0.48 -11.13
N GLY A 123 -4.47 -0.81 -11.63
CA GLY A 123 -3.23 -0.06 -11.39
C GLY A 123 -3.32 1.38 -11.89
N VAL A 124 -3.78 1.58 -13.12
CA VAL A 124 -4.00 2.91 -13.71
C VAL A 124 -5.05 3.70 -12.91
N GLY A 125 -6.19 3.08 -12.58
CA GLY A 125 -7.28 3.72 -11.85
C GLY A 125 -6.88 4.21 -10.47
N GLN A 126 -6.09 3.43 -9.73
CA GLN A 126 -5.65 3.78 -8.39
C GLN A 126 -4.48 4.77 -8.35
N ALA A 127 -3.70 4.92 -9.43
CA ALA A 127 -2.49 5.74 -9.44
C ALA A 127 -2.76 7.23 -9.17
N GLY A 128 -3.91 7.76 -9.58
CA GLY A 128 -4.29 9.16 -9.38
C GLY A 128 -4.75 9.51 -7.98
N PHE A 129 -5.10 8.52 -7.15
CA PHE A 129 -5.71 8.74 -5.84
C PHE A 129 -4.77 9.49 -4.88
N GLY A 130 -3.55 9.01 -4.70
CA GLY A 130 -2.59 9.60 -3.73
C GLY A 130 -2.33 11.09 -3.97
N PRO A 131 -1.90 11.50 -5.18
CA PRO A 131 -1.73 12.91 -5.53
C PRO A 131 -3.00 13.75 -5.35
N ALA A 132 -4.16 13.25 -5.77
CA ALA A 132 -5.43 13.95 -5.63
C ALA A 132 -5.83 14.14 -4.17
N ALA A 133 -5.72 13.09 -3.35
CA ALA A 133 -6.04 13.12 -1.92
C ALA A 133 -5.15 14.11 -1.17
N LEU A 134 -3.83 14.06 -1.38
CA LEU A 134 -2.90 14.98 -0.75
C LEU A 134 -3.17 16.43 -1.17
N SER A 135 -3.40 16.67 -2.45
CA SER A 135 -3.73 18.01 -2.97
C SER A 135 -5.04 18.56 -2.39
N LEU A 136 -6.08 17.72 -2.25
CA LEU A 136 -7.33 18.12 -1.61
C LEU A 136 -7.14 18.42 -0.12
N MET A 137 -6.43 17.55 0.60
CA MET A 137 -6.18 17.77 2.04
C MET A 137 -5.41 19.05 2.31
N THR A 138 -4.38 19.35 1.51
CA THR A 138 -3.59 20.59 1.68
C THR A 138 -4.39 21.87 1.42
N ARG A 139 -5.48 21.78 0.65
CA ARG A 139 -6.37 22.91 0.35
C ARG A 139 -7.52 23.09 1.36
N HIS A 140 -7.95 22.00 2.04
CA HIS A 140 -9.11 21.98 2.92
C HIS A 140 -8.77 21.83 4.40
N LEU A 141 -7.51 21.51 4.73
CA LEU A 141 -7.04 21.39 6.11
C LEU A 141 -6.04 22.48 6.46
N ARG A 142 -6.07 22.93 7.70
CA ARG A 142 -5.01 23.76 8.27
C ARG A 142 -3.69 22.96 8.31
N ARG A 143 -2.56 23.65 8.18
CA ARG A 143 -1.23 23.03 8.17
C ARG A 143 -0.91 22.20 9.40
N ASP A 144 -1.39 22.63 10.58
CA ASP A 144 -1.24 21.94 11.86
C ASP A 144 -2.03 20.62 11.94
N ARG A 145 -3.05 20.43 11.09
CA ARG A 145 -3.92 19.23 11.04
C ARG A 145 -3.61 18.28 9.90
N LEU A 146 -2.73 18.66 8.96
CA LEU A 146 -2.41 17.86 7.78
C LEU A 146 -1.80 16.51 8.16
N GLY A 147 -0.96 16.46 9.19
CA GLY A 147 -0.37 15.21 9.69
C GLY A 147 -1.43 14.20 10.14
N ARG A 148 -2.47 14.66 10.86
CA ARG A 148 -3.61 13.81 11.26
C ARG A 148 -4.40 13.29 10.06
N GLY A 149 -4.59 14.13 9.01
CA GLY A 149 -5.23 13.71 7.77
C GLY A 149 -4.45 12.60 7.04
N ILE A 150 -3.12 12.73 6.96
CA ILE A 150 -2.26 11.69 6.38
C ILE A 150 -2.31 10.40 7.21
N SER A 151 -2.33 10.52 8.55
CA SER A 151 -2.48 9.35 9.44
C SER A 151 -3.81 8.62 9.21
N ALA A 152 -4.90 9.35 8.98
CA ALA A 152 -6.20 8.75 8.66
C ALA A 152 -6.16 7.96 7.33
N LEU A 153 -5.49 8.48 6.29
CA LEU A 153 -5.26 7.74 5.04
C LEU A 153 -4.44 6.47 5.26
N THR A 154 -3.37 6.56 6.04
CA THR A 154 -2.52 5.40 6.35
C THR A 154 -3.29 4.34 7.14
N ALA A 155 -4.11 4.76 8.11
CA ALA A 155 -5.01 3.86 8.83
C ALA A 155 -6.00 3.19 7.88
N GLY A 156 -6.61 3.95 6.96
CA GLY A 156 -7.48 3.40 5.91
C GLY A 156 -6.80 2.29 5.10
N ALA A 157 -5.56 2.50 4.67
CA ALA A 157 -4.78 1.49 3.94
C ALA A 157 -4.54 0.21 4.77
N THR A 158 -4.15 0.37 6.03
CA THR A 158 -3.86 -0.77 6.92
C THR A 158 -5.13 -1.56 7.24
N LEU A 159 -6.21 -0.85 7.60
CA LEU A 159 -7.51 -1.47 7.88
C LEU A 159 -8.08 -2.15 6.63
N GLY A 160 -7.97 -1.52 5.45
CA GLY A 160 -8.44 -2.09 4.19
C GLY A 160 -7.78 -3.43 3.85
N ARG A 161 -6.47 -3.55 4.09
CA ARG A 161 -5.73 -4.81 3.90
C ARG A 161 -6.24 -5.92 4.83
N SER A 162 -6.37 -5.63 6.12
CA SER A 162 -6.85 -6.61 7.09
C SER A 162 -8.31 -6.98 6.85
N PHE A 163 -9.13 -6.00 6.47
CA PHE A 163 -10.54 -6.20 6.15
C PHE A 163 -10.73 -7.07 4.91
N ALA A 164 -9.90 -6.90 3.88
CA ALA A 164 -9.95 -7.77 2.70
C ALA A 164 -9.80 -9.25 3.06
N LEU A 165 -8.94 -9.56 4.02
CA LEU A 165 -8.76 -10.94 4.49
C LEU A 165 -9.89 -11.36 5.43
N LEU A 166 -10.22 -10.57 6.45
CA LEU A 166 -11.24 -10.90 7.46
C LEU A 166 -12.64 -10.96 6.87
N ALA A 167 -13.13 -9.82 6.38
CA ALA A 167 -14.48 -9.74 5.84
C ALA A 167 -14.60 -10.48 4.51
N GLY A 168 -13.55 -10.41 3.67
CA GLY A 168 -13.48 -11.21 2.45
C GLY A 168 -13.54 -12.71 2.74
N GLY A 169 -12.86 -13.20 3.78
CA GLY A 169 -12.93 -14.58 4.25
C GLY A 169 -14.34 -14.97 4.70
N ALA A 170 -15.00 -14.12 5.50
CA ALA A 170 -16.36 -14.36 5.97
C ALA A 170 -17.39 -14.37 4.81
N VAL A 171 -17.30 -13.41 3.89
CA VAL A 171 -18.16 -13.35 2.71
C VAL A 171 -17.89 -14.54 1.78
N LEU A 172 -16.63 -14.95 1.62
CA LEU A 172 -16.28 -16.12 0.81
C LEU A 172 -16.84 -17.41 1.42
N ALA A 173 -16.79 -17.59 2.75
CA ALA A 173 -17.41 -18.71 3.44
C ALA A 173 -18.92 -18.76 3.17
N TRP A 174 -19.60 -17.62 3.31
CA TRP A 174 -21.03 -17.49 3.06
C TRP A 174 -21.41 -17.81 1.61
N LEU A 175 -20.62 -17.32 0.63
CA LEU A 175 -20.80 -17.61 -0.79
C LEU A 175 -20.56 -19.10 -1.10
N THR A 176 -19.53 -19.70 -0.49
CA THR A 176 -19.20 -21.12 -0.67
C THR A 176 -20.33 -22.01 -0.15
N ALA A 177 -20.92 -21.69 1.02
CA ALA A 177 -22.05 -22.43 1.57
C ALA A 177 -23.31 -22.37 0.69
N ARG A 178 -23.43 -21.35 -0.19
CA ARG A 178 -24.54 -21.19 -1.14
C ARG A 178 -24.24 -21.68 -2.55
N GLY A 179 -23.06 -22.18 -2.81
CA GLY A 179 -22.63 -22.61 -4.13
C GLY A 179 -22.34 -21.47 -5.10
N GLY A 180 -22.22 -20.24 -4.63
CA GLY A 180 -21.97 -19.04 -5.44
C GLY A 180 -23.10 -18.02 -5.41
N LEU A 181 -23.26 -17.27 -6.49
CA LEU A 181 -24.29 -16.23 -6.63
C LEU A 181 -24.85 -16.23 -8.06
N THR A 182 -26.17 -16.19 -8.17
CA THR A 182 -26.87 -15.99 -9.44
C THR A 182 -27.36 -14.55 -9.52
N LEU A 183 -26.98 -13.85 -10.57
CA LEU A 183 -27.43 -12.48 -10.85
C LEU A 183 -28.19 -12.44 -12.17
N PRO A 184 -29.27 -11.66 -12.29
CA PRO A 184 -29.99 -11.51 -13.55
C PRO A 184 -29.05 -11.04 -14.67
N GLY A 185 -29.05 -11.75 -15.80
CA GLY A 185 -28.24 -11.41 -16.96
C GLY A 185 -26.76 -11.84 -16.91
N LEU A 186 -26.35 -12.56 -15.85
CA LEU A 186 -25.03 -13.17 -15.76
C LEU A 186 -25.15 -14.68 -15.57
N GLU A 187 -24.16 -15.41 -16.07
CA GLU A 187 -23.97 -16.83 -15.73
C GLU A 187 -23.81 -17.00 -14.21
N PRO A 188 -24.19 -18.15 -13.63
CA PRO A 188 -23.96 -18.40 -12.21
C PRO A 188 -22.50 -18.19 -11.82
N LEU A 189 -22.25 -17.26 -10.90
CA LEU A 189 -20.92 -16.90 -10.46
C LEU A 189 -20.42 -17.87 -9.40
N ALA A 190 -19.24 -18.45 -9.61
CA ALA A 190 -18.55 -19.21 -8.56
C ALA A 190 -18.26 -18.32 -7.33
N PRO A 191 -18.07 -18.89 -6.12
CA PRO A 191 -17.86 -18.11 -4.90
C PRO A 191 -16.77 -17.03 -4.98
N TRP A 192 -15.63 -17.34 -5.63
CA TRP A 192 -14.54 -16.39 -5.80
C TRP A 192 -14.90 -15.25 -6.77
N GLN A 193 -15.67 -15.54 -7.81
CA GLN A 193 -16.17 -14.55 -8.78
C GLN A 193 -17.16 -13.60 -8.10
N ALA A 194 -18.12 -14.18 -7.40
CA ALA A 194 -19.14 -13.43 -6.66
C ALA A 194 -18.50 -12.49 -5.61
N LEU A 195 -17.44 -12.94 -4.90
CA LEU A 195 -16.73 -12.09 -3.95
C LEU A 195 -16.13 -10.83 -4.63
N LEU A 196 -15.50 -10.99 -5.79
CA LEU A 196 -14.90 -9.85 -6.52
C LEU A 196 -15.97 -8.92 -7.11
N VAL A 197 -17.07 -9.48 -7.61
CA VAL A 197 -18.22 -8.69 -8.09
C VAL A 197 -18.85 -7.87 -6.96
N LEU A 198 -19.10 -8.51 -5.81
CA LEU A 198 -19.66 -7.83 -4.62
C LEU A 198 -18.73 -6.75 -4.08
N ALA A 199 -17.41 -6.96 -4.14
CA ALA A 199 -16.41 -5.97 -3.71
C ALA A 199 -16.43 -4.68 -4.54
N ALA A 200 -16.89 -4.74 -5.78
CA ALA A 200 -17.02 -3.54 -6.62
C ALA A 200 -18.21 -2.63 -6.19
N LEU A 201 -19.23 -3.17 -5.52
CA LEU A 201 -20.44 -2.40 -5.18
C LEU A 201 -20.19 -1.24 -4.22
N PRO A 202 -19.43 -1.38 -3.11
CA PRO A 202 -19.13 -0.26 -2.22
C PRO A 202 -18.43 0.90 -2.93
N ASN A 203 -17.64 0.62 -3.96
CA ASN A 203 -16.94 1.65 -4.72
C ASN A 203 -17.92 2.57 -5.47
N LEU A 204 -19.07 2.07 -5.91
CA LEU A 204 -20.11 2.89 -6.55
C LEU A 204 -20.66 3.95 -5.59
N VAL A 205 -20.85 3.57 -4.32
CA VAL A 205 -21.25 4.53 -3.27
C VAL A 205 -20.18 5.60 -3.11
N LEU A 206 -18.90 5.22 -3.11
CA LEU A 206 -17.79 6.17 -3.02
C LEU A 206 -17.73 7.10 -4.25
N VAL A 207 -18.03 6.61 -5.46
CA VAL A 207 -18.17 7.47 -6.67
C VAL A 207 -19.22 8.55 -6.43
N ILE A 208 -20.41 8.17 -5.92
CA ILE A 208 -21.49 9.13 -5.62
C ILE A 208 -21.05 10.14 -4.56
N LEU A 209 -20.36 9.69 -3.51
CA LEU A 209 -19.86 10.58 -2.46
C LEU A 209 -18.78 11.55 -2.96
N VAL A 210 -17.92 11.14 -3.89
CA VAL A 210 -16.92 12.01 -4.53
C VAL A 210 -17.60 13.15 -5.32
N LEU A 211 -18.80 12.93 -5.88
CA LEU A 211 -19.58 13.99 -6.53
C LEU A 211 -19.97 15.11 -5.55
N ARG A 212 -19.98 14.85 -4.24
CA ARG A 212 -20.28 15.86 -3.21
C ARG A 212 -19.05 16.63 -2.73
N ILE A 213 -17.83 16.35 -3.21
CA ILE A 213 -16.63 17.12 -2.87
C ILE A 213 -16.78 18.53 -3.44
N ARG A 214 -16.60 19.56 -2.62
CA ARG A 214 -16.56 20.94 -3.09
C ARG A 214 -15.35 21.15 -4.00
N PRO A 215 -15.52 21.71 -5.20
CA PRO A 215 -14.38 22.21 -5.96
C PRO A 215 -13.67 23.29 -5.12
N PRO A 216 -12.34 23.29 -5.06
CA PRO A 216 -11.64 24.36 -4.37
C PRO A 216 -11.98 25.69 -5.02
N PRO A 217 -12.13 26.79 -4.24
CA PRO A 217 -12.39 28.12 -4.79
C PRO A 217 -11.35 28.46 -5.87
N ARG A 218 -11.80 28.92 -7.04
CA ARG A 218 -10.91 29.28 -8.17
C ARG A 218 -9.87 30.35 -7.81
N ALA A 219 -10.15 31.19 -6.80
CA ALA A 219 -9.27 32.26 -6.33
C ALA A 219 -8.11 31.79 -5.43
N ALA A 220 -8.13 30.56 -4.92
CA ALA A 220 -7.07 30.01 -4.07
C ALA A 220 -6.09 29.15 -4.88
N ALA A 221 -5.69 29.58 -6.05
CA ALA A 221 -4.58 29.04 -6.79
C ALA A 221 -3.29 29.88 -6.57
N PRO A 222 -2.59 29.70 -5.46
CA PRO A 222 -1.15 29.69 -5.58
C PRO A 222 -0.76 28.28 -5.95
N ALA A 223 -0.24 28.13 -7.14
CA ALA A 223 0.55 26.96 -7.58
C ALA A 223 1.79 26.74 -6.68
N GLN A 224 1.59 26.68 -5.34
CA GLN A 224 2.69 26.64 -4.37
C GLN A 224 2.93 25.26 -3.73
N THR A 225 2.08 24.26 -4.01
CA THR A 225 2.27 22.95 -3.38
C THR A 225 3.07 21.94 -4.22
N SER A 226 3.20 22.17 -5.54
CA SER A 226 4.13 21.41 -6.39
C SER A 226 5.28 22.26 -6.96
N ARG A 227 5.20 23.57 -6.89
CA ARG A 227 6.42 24.38 -6.85
C ARG A 227 6.97 24.24 -5.43
N GLY A 228 7.71 23.14 -5.18
CA GLY A 228 8.69 23.15 -4.10
C GLY A 228 9.36 24.52 -4.10
N LEU A 229 9.75 25.02 -2.93
CA LEU A 229 10.42 26.29 -2.74
C LEU A 229 11.14 26.74 -4.03
N PRO A 230 10.98 27.98 -4.52
CA PRO A 230 11.61 28.40 -5.75
C PRO A 230 13.08 27.96 -5.76
N GLY A 231 13.49 27.19 -6.77
CA GLY A 231 14.87 26.67 -6.87
C GLY A 231 15.09 25.20 -6.52
N VAL A 232 14.09 24.45 -5.99
CA VAL A 232 14.27 23.01 -5.73
C VAL A 232 13.79 22.19 -6.94
N SER A 233 14.71 21.76 -7.78
CA SER A 233 14.44 20.89 -8.94
C SER A 233 14.63 19.41 -8.60
N LEU A 234 14.04 18.50 -9.43
CA LEU A 234 14.33 17.07 -9.34
C LEU A 234 15.85 16.81 -9.46
N ARG A 235 16.52 17.58 -10.33
CA ARG A 235 17.98 17.54 -10.50
C ARG A 235 18.71 17.83 -9.19
N SER A 236 18.22 18.79 -8.37
CA SER A 236 18.81 19.10 -7.05
C SER A 236 18.64 17.93 -6.06
N ALA A 237 17.50 17.23 -6.09
CA ALA A 237 17.28 16.04 -5.27
C ALA A 237 18.21 14.90 -5.69
N LEU A 238 18.32 14.62 -6.98
CA LEU A 238 19.21 13.59 -7.52
C LEU A 238 20.68 13.92 -7.24
N ALA A 239 21.09 15.18 -7.41
CA ALA A 239 22.45 15.64 -7.08
C ALA A 239 22.77 15.49 -5.59
N TRP A 240 21.77 15.72 -4.70
CA TRP A 240 21.95 15.48 -3.26
C TRP A 240 22.12 14.00 -2.95
N ILE A 241 21.27 13.14 -3.50
CA ILE A 241 21.37 11.68 -3.37
C ILE A 241 22.72 11.20 -3.90
N GLY A 242 23.14 11.66 -5.08
CA GLY A 242 24.43 11.30 -5.71
C GLY A 242 25.65 11.63 -4.85
N ARG A 243 25.66 12.83 -4.22
CA ARG A 243 26.74 13.24 -3.30
C ARG A 243 26.79 12.38 -2.04
N ARG A 244 25.68 11.81 -1.60
CA ARG A 244 25.57 10.96 -0.40
C ARG A 244 25.19 9.50 -0.74
N ARG A 245 25.49 9.06 -1.96
CA ARG A 245 25.10 7.74 -2.50
C ARG A 245 25.48 6.58 -1.59
N LYS A 246 26.61 6.66 -0.88
CA LYS A 246 27.08 5.61 0.04
C LYS A 246 26.14 5.37 1.23
N ALA A 247 25.32 6.35 1.62
CA ALA A 247 24.31 6.20 2.67
C ALA A 247 22.91 5.95 2.07
N TYR A 248 22.54 6.70 1.01
CA TYR A 248 21.19 6.61 0.42
C TYR A 248 20.94 5.29 -0.29
N LEU A 249 21.80 4.90 -1.24
CA LEU A 249 21.54 3.71 -2.06
C LEU A 249 21.42 2.44 -1.21
N PRO A 250 22.35 2.16 -0.27
CA PRO A 250 22.19 1.00 0.58
C PRO A 250 20.97 1.08 1.51
N HIS A 251 20.63 2.26 2.04
CA HIS A 251 19.44 2.42 2.88
C HIS A 251 18.14 2.18 2.08
N VAL A 252 18.05 2.71 0.85
CA VAL A 252 16.93 2.46 -0.06
C VAL A 252 16.84 0.97 -0.40
N ALA A 253 17.97 0.31 -0.69
CA ALA A 253 18.01 -1.13 -0.99
C ALA A 253 17.50 -1.97 0.20
N ALA A 254 17.93 -1.65 1.43
CA ALA A 254 17.45 -2.33 2.64
C ALA A 254 15.95 -2.13 2.88
N ALA A 255 15.46 -0.89 2.73
CA ALA A 255 14.04 -0.59 2.84
C ALA A 255 13.21 -1.28 1.73
N THR A 256 13.76 -1.35 0.51
CA THR A 256 13.15 -2.08 -0.61
C THR A 256 13.05 -3.57 -0.31
N ALA A 257 14.09 -4.19 0.25
CA ALA A 257 14.07 -5.57 0.69
C ALA A 257 12.95 -5.84 1.71
N ALA A 258 12.82 -4.96 2.72
CA ALA A 258 11.76 -5.07 3.73
C ALA A 258 10.35 -4.94 3.12
N VAL A 259 10.14 -3.99 2.21
CA VAL A 259 8.84 -3.82 1.52
C VAL A 259 8.57 -5.00 0.60
N LEU A 260 9.57 -5.50 -0.14
CA LEU A 260 9.43 -6.67 -1.00
C LEU A 260 9.00 -7.89 -0.19
N MET A 261 9.67 -8.19 0.94
CA MET A 261 9.28 -9.30 1.81
C MET A 261 7.86 -9.11 2.35
N THR A 262 7.48 -7.89 2.79
CA THR A 262 6.12 -7.60 3.29
C THR A 262 5.05 -7.85 2.23
N GLN A 263 5.26 -7.39 1.00
CA GLN A 263 4.28 -7.51 -0.07
C GLN A 263 4.17 -8.95 -0.60
N THR A 264 5.30 -9.64 -0.69
CA THR A 264 5.36 -11.06 -1.03
C THR A 264 4.64 -11.91 -0.01
N LEU A 265 4.87 -11.66 1.29
CA LEU A 265 4.18 -12.36 2.37
C LEU A 265 2.66 -12.19 2.25
N THR A 266 2.22 -10.95 2.08
CA THR A 266 0.79 -10.65 1.95
C THR A 266 0.17 -11.34 0.73
N ALA A 267 0.90 -11.45 -0.37
CA ALA A 267 0.42 -12.08 -1.61
C ALA A 267 0.29 -13.60 -1.47
N TRP A 268 1.27 -14.26 -0.85
CA TRP A 268 1.36 -15.72 -0.88
C TRP A 268 0.90 -16.41 0.40
N ALA A 269 0.80 -15.71 1.54
CA ALA A 269 0.42 -16.35 2.80
C ALA A 269 -0.93 -17.07 2.74
N PRO A 270 -2.03 -16.50 2.18
CA PRO A 270 -3.29 -17.23 2.09
C PRO A 270 -3.13 -18.54 1.30
N THR A 271 -2.45 -18.49 0.15
CA THR A 271 -2.18 -19.67 -0.69
C THR A 271 -1.32 -20.70 0.03
N PHE A 272 -0.29 -20.24 0.78
CA PHE A 272 0.57 -21.10 1.56
C PHE A 272 -0.22 -21.92 2.60
N TYR A 273 -1.06 -21.26 3.39
CA TYR A 273 -1.85 -21.94 4.42
C TYR A 273 -2.92 -22.88 3.84
N VAL A 274 -3.48 -22.54 2.67
CA VAL A 274 -4.40 -23.44 1.96
C VAL A 274 -3.67 -24.71 1.48
N ARG A 275 -2.46 -24.58 0.91
CA ARG A 275 -1.72 -25.69 0.33
C ARG A 275 -1.02 -26.56 1.38
N SER A 276 -0.39 -25.93 2.37
CA SER A 276 0.45 -26.64 3.34
C SER A 276 -0.33 -27.22 4.52
N PHE A 277 -1.46 -26.60 4.90
CA PHE A 277 -2.25 -27.00 6.06
C PHE A 277 -3.69 -27.38 5.73
N GLY A 278 -4.07 -27.42 4.46
CA GLY A 278 -5.41 -27.82 4.03
C GLY A 278 -6.54 -26.87 4.47
N LEU A 279 -6.22 -25.62 4.85
CA LEU A 279 -7.22 -24.64 5.20
C LEU A 279 -8.06 -24.28 3.99
N THR A 280 -9.34 -23.97 4.21
CA THR A 280 -10.12 -23.29 3.18
C THR A 280 -9.61 -21.86 2.98
N PRO A 281 -9.80 -21.26 1.80
CA PRO A 281 -9.45 -19.85 1.58
C PRO A 281 -10.11 -18.91 2.59
N ALA A 282 -11.34 -19.21 3.01
CA ALA A 282 -12.08 -18.46 4.02
C ALA A 282 -11.42 -18.52 5.40
N GLU A 283 -11.07 -19.72 5.88
CA GLU A 283 -10.36 -19.92 7.16
C GLU A 283 -8.99 -19.25 7.16
N SER A 284 -8.25 -19.40 6.05
CA SER A 284 -6.97 -18.73 5.87
C SER A 284 -7.14 -17.20 5.97
N GLY A 285 -8.13 -16.63 5.29
CA GLY A 285 -8.44 -15.21 5.33
C GLY A 285 -8.76 -14.70 6.74
N LEU A 286 -9.64 -15.41 7.46
CA LEU A 286 -10.03 -15.03 8.83
C LEU A 286 -8.82 -15.05 9.79
N ARG A 287 -8.02 -16.13 9.80
CA ARG A 287 -6.86 -16.26 10.68
C ARG A 287 -5.78 -15.24 10.36
N LEU A 288 -5.39 -15.13 9.08
CA LEU A 288 -4.33 -14.21 8.66
C LEU A 288 -4.77 -12.74 8.78
N GLY A 289 -6.02 -12.43 8.47
CA GLY A 289 -6.57 -11.10 8.62
C GLY A 289 -6.51 -10.59 10.05
N LEU A 290 -6.85 -11.44 11.03
CA LEU A 290 -6.75 -11.12 12.46
C LEU A 290 -5.29 -10.92 12.89
N LEU A 291 -4.39 -11.82 12.47
CA LEU A 291 -2.96 -11.71 12.78
C LEU A 291 -2.34 -10.43 12.21
N VAL A 292 -2.63 -10.10 10.95
CA VAL A 292 -2.12 -8.87 10.30
C VAL A 292 -2.68 -7.63 10.98
N LEU A 293 -3.97 -7.64 11.39
CA LEU A 293 -4.62 -6.53 12.06
C LEU A 293 -3.93 -6.17 13.40
N ILE A 294 -3.38 -7.16 14.08
CA ILE A 294 -2.73 -6.99 15.39
C ILE A 294 -1.20 -6.85 15.22
N ALA A 295 -0.57 -7.79 14.54
CA ALA A 295 0.90 -7.88 14.50
C ALA A 295 1.56 -6.73 13.72
N ALA A 296 0.96 -6.28 12.61
CA ALA A 296 1.55 -5.22 11.82
C ALA A 296 1.58 -3.86 12.55
N PRO A 297 0.47 -3.37 13.16
CA PRO A 297 0.52 -2.14 13.97
C PRO A 297 1.46 -2.24 15.17
N LEU A 298 1.49 -3.39 15.88
CA LEU A 298 2.42 -3.60 17.00
C LEU A 298 3.88 -3.50 16.53
N GLY A 299 4.22 -4.12 15.40
CA GLY A 299 5.53 -4.02 14.80
C GLY A 299 5.90 -2.57 14.45
N HIS A 300 5.01 -1.85 13.75
CA HIS A 300 5.24 -0.45 13.38
C HIS A 300 5.43 0.44 14.62
N PHE A 301 4.60 0.27 15.63
CA PHE A 301 4.72 1.03 16.88
C PHE A 301 6.04 0.74 17.60
N ALA A 302 6.41 -0.53 17.73
CA ALA A 302 7.67 -0.95 18.34
C ALA A 302 8.88 -0.39 17.56
N GLY A 303 8.86 -0.47 16.23
CA GLY A 303 9.92 0.09 15.37
C GLY A 303 10.09 1.59 15.53
N GLY A 304 8.99 2.34 15.60
CA GLY A 304 9.00 3.78 15.87
C GLY A 304 9.54 4.11 17.25
N LEU A 305 9.04 3.42 18.29
CA LEU A 305 9.43 3.64 19.68
C LEU A 305 10.92 3.36 19.92
N VAL A 306 11.43 2.23 19.39
CA VAL A 306 12.85 1.87 19.52
C VAL A 306 13.73 2.85 18.74
N LEU A 307 13.28 3.29 17.56
CA LEU A 307 13.99 4.31 16.77
C LEU A 307 14.13 5.62 17.56
N ASP A 308 13.03 6.09 18.18
CA ASP A 308 13.05 7.34 18.95
C ASP A 308 13.92 7.23 20.20
N ARG A 309 13.87 6.10 20.94
CA ARG A 309 14.73 5.85 22.09
C ARG A 309 16.22 5.84 21.72
N LEU A 310 16.60 5.10 20.69
CA LEU A 310 18.01 5.03 20.25
C LEU A 310 18.52 6.39 19.77
N ARG A 311 17.69 7.16 19.08
CA ARG A 311 18.04 8.52 18.65
C ARG A 311 18.12 9.49 19.82
N GLY A 312 17.24 9.37 20.79
CA GLY A 312 17.30 10.12 22.05
C GLY A 312 18.58 9.84 22.85
N ALA A 313 19.05 8.59 22.81
CA ALA A 313 20.33 8.17 23.38
C ALA A 313 21.58 8.55 22.51
N GLY A 314 21.39 9.41 21.49
CA GLY A 314 22.50 9.90 20.65
C GLY A 314 22.92 8.99 19.50
N ARG A 315 22.26 7.86 19.26
CA ARG A 315 22.60 6.97 18.16
C ARG A 315 22.11 7.52 16.82
N ALA A 316 23.01 8.15 16.10
CA ALA A 316 22.71 8.72 14.79
C ALA A 316 22.35 7.67 13.72
N ASP A 317 22.93 6.47 13.82
CA ASP A 317 22.80 5.32 12.92
C ASP A 317 21.64 4.38 13.27
N ALA A 318 20.72 4.80 14.16
CA ALA A 318 19.62 3.95 14.63
C ALA A 318 18.72 3.42 13.48
N ALA A 319 18.44 4.24 12.47
CA ALA A 319 17.55 3.84 11.37
C ALA A 319 18.10 2.65 10.55
N PRO A 320 19.32 2.70 9.97
CA PRO A 320 19.86 1.54 9.27
C PRO A 320 20.17 0.35 10.20
N LEU A 321 20.48 0.58 11.47
CA LEU A 321 20.68 -0.51 12.44
C LEU A 321 19.39 -1.32 12.63
N LEU A 322 18.25 -0.65 12.82
CA LEU A 322 16.96 -1.32 13.03
C LEU A 322 16.45 -2.01 11.77
N LEU A 323 16.74 -1.46 10.57
CA LEU A 323 16.51 -2.18 9.32
C LEU A 323 17.32 -3.47 9.25
N ALA A 324 18.62 -3.42 9.58
CA ALA A 324 19.47 -4.60 9.57
C ALA A 324 18.95 -5.67 10.55
N LEU A 325 18.58 -5.26 11.76
CA LEU A 325 18.04 -6.16 12.78
C LEU A 325 16.74 -6.82 12.33
N GLY A 326 15.79 -6.03 11.81
CA GLY A 326 14.52 -6.56 11.35
C GLY A 326 14.67 -7.53 10.17
N LEU A 327 15.55 -7.23 9.21
CA LEU A 327 15.78 -8.07 8.03
C LEU A 327 16.50 -9.37 8.37
N ILE A 328 17.54 -9.34 9.23
CA ILE A 328 18.25 -10.54 9.60
C ILE A 328 17.39 -11.51 10.41
N LEU A 329 16.52 -10.99 11.28
CA LEU A 329 15.59 -11.79 12.06
C LEU A 329 14.41 -12.30 11.23
N ALA A 330 14.05 -11.60 10.15
CA ALA A 330 12.97 -12.03 9.27
C ALA A 330 13.28 -13.33 8.53
N VAL A 331 14.55 -13.63 8.23
CA VAL A 331 14.94 -14.87 7.54
C VAL A 331 14.67 -16.13 8.40
N PRO A 332 15.22 -16.26 9.62
CA PRO A 332 14.92 -17.42 10.46
C PRO A 332 13.44 -17.49 10.86
N MET A 333 12.77 -16.35 11.00
CA MET A 333 11.33 -16.34 11.27
C MET A 333 10.52 -16.83 10.06
N THR A 334 10.97 -16.55 8.83
CA THR A 334 10.39 -17.13 7.62
C THR A 334 10.57 -18.65 7.60
N ALA A 335 11.77 -19.14 7.90
CA ALA A 335 12.03 -20.58 8.00
C ALA A 335 11.13 -21.24 9.06
N PHE A 336 11.02 -20.64 10.23
CA PHE A 336 10.15 -21.14 11.30
C PHE A 336 8.67 -21.16 10.86
N ALA A 337 8.17 -20.10 10.22
CA ALA A 337 6.79 -20.03 9.74
C ALA A 337 6.50 -21.03 8.61
N SER A 338 7.41 -21.17 7.64
CA SER A 338 7.18 -21.93 6.41
C SER A 338 7.56 -23.41 6.48
N LEU A 339 8.40 -23.80 7.43
CA LEU A 339 8.86 -25.19 7.59
C LEU A 339 8.24 -25.90 8.82
N SER A 340 7.52 -25.18 9.67
CA SER A 340 6.84 -25.79 10.81
C SER A 340 5.73 -26.73 10.36
N PRO A 341 5.68 -27.98 10.85
CA PRO A 341 4.63 -28.92 10.52
C PRO A 341 3.31 -28.65 11.27
N ASP A 342 3.36 -27.89 12.36
CA ASP A 342 2.21 -27.54 13.18
C ASP A 342 1.63 -26.18 12.75
N LEU A 343 0.31 -26.14 12.55
CA LEU A 343 -0.40 -24.95 12.13
C LEU A 343 -0.25 -23.77 13.11
N SER A 344 -0.35 -24.05 14.41
CA SER A 344 -0.31 -23.00 15.44
C SER A 344 1.08 -22.39 15.54
N LEU A 345 2.13 -23.21 15.46
CA LEU A 345 3.53 -22.76 15.41
C LEU A 345 3.82 -21.96 14.13
N SER A 346 3.33 -22.45 12.99
CA SER A 346 3.44 -21.72 11.71
C SER A 346 2.75 -20.34 11.77
N LEU A 347 1.53 -20.26 12.31
CA LEU A 347 0.81 -19.01 12.50
C LEU A 347 1.52 -18.06 13.47
N LEU A 348 2.13 -18.59 14.55
CA LEU A 348 2.95 -17.80 15.46
C LEU A 348 4.18 -17.22 14.76
N GLY A 349 4.87 -18.05 13.97
CA GLY A 349 5.98 -17.62 13.11
C GLY A 349 5.54 -16.53 12.10
N PHE A 350 4.40 -16.71 11.47
CA PHE A 350 3.83 -15.71 10.57
C PHE A 350 3.53 -14.40 11.29
N ALA A 351 2.92 -14.44 12.48
CA ALA A 351 2.65 -13.24 13.28
C ALA A 351 3.95 -12.52 13.66
N GLY A 352 4.97 -13.27 14.09
CA GLY A 352 6.30 -12.73 14.37
C GLY A 352 6.95 -12.09 13.14
N LEU A 353 6.85 -12.74 11.97
CA LEU A 353 7.36 -12.21 10.70
C LEU A 353 6.64 -10.92 10.29
N VAL A 354 5.32 -10.88 10.39
CA VAL A 354 4.52 -9.67 10.12
C VAL A 354 4.91 -8.52 11.06
N ALA A 355 5.11 -8.81 12.35
CA ALA A 355 5.56 -7.83 13.33
C ALA A 355 6.98 -7.31 13.02
N LEU A 356 7.93 -8.21 12.68
CA LEU A 356 9.31 -7.84 12.32
C LEU A 356 9.35 -6.98 11.05
N LEU A 357 8.60 -7.36 10.02
CA LEU A 357 8.53 -6.56 8.79
C LEU A 357 7.84 -5.22 9.05
N GLY A 358 6.79 -5.19 9.87
CA GLY A 358 6.19 -3.94 10.37
C GLY A 358 7.19 -3.05 11.10
N PHE A 359 8.02 -3.64 11.96
CA PHE A 359 9.07 -2.94 12.71
C PHE A 359 10.07 -2.20 11.80
N THR A 360 10.34 -2.70 10.59
CA THR A 360 11.26 -2.05 9.63
C THR A 360 10.67 -0.80 8.97
N GLY A 361 9.35 -0.63 8.97
CA GLY A 361 8.67 0.47 8.26
C GLY A 361 9.10 1.87 8.73
N PRO A 362 8.93 2.23 10.02
CA PRO A 362 9.33 3.53 10.55
C PRO A 362 10.83 3.84 10.35
N PRO A 363 11.79 2.94 10.65
CA PRO A 363 13.20 3.16 10.35
C PRO A 363 13.49 3.40 8.87
N GLY A 364 12.84 2.66 7.97
CA GLY A 364 12.99 2.82 6.53
C GLY A 364 12.66 4.23 6.05
N LEU A 365 11.49 4.73 6.41
CA LEU A 365 11.03 6.07 6.01
C LEU A 365 11.77 7.18 6.75
N ALA A 366 11.93 7.06 8.06
CA ALA A 366 12.59 8.06 8.88
C ALA A 366 14.06 8.25 8.49
N GLY A 367 14.75 7.18 8.09
CA GLY A 367 16.12 7.25 7.63
C GLY A 367 16.30 8.20 6.44
N ILE A 368 15.41 8.13 5.46
CA ILE A 368 15.41 9.06 4.32
C ILE A 368 15.22 10.51 4.78
N GLN A 369 14.32 10.72 5.74
CA GLN A 369 14.07 12.07 6.26
C GLN A 369 15.26 12.63 7.07
N ILE A 370 15.99 11.76 7.77
CA ILE A 370 17.21 12.12 8.53
C ILE A 370 18.34 12.52 7.60
N LEU A 371 18.52 11.81 6.48
CA LEU A 371 19.56 12.08 5.48
C LEU A 371 19.24 13.30 4.61
N THR A 372 17.98 13.77 4.59
CA THR A 372 17.51 14.76 3.62
C THR A 372 17.24 16.11 4.27
N PRO A 373 17.82 17.23 3.73
CA PRO A 373 17.48 18.58 4.15
C PRO A 373 15.97 18.85 3.96
N GLN A 374 15.39 19.64 4.86
CA GLN A 374 13.94 19.90 4.88
C GLN A 374 13.38 20.34 3.52
N ARG A 375 14.12 21.19 2.79
CA ARG A 375 13.74 21.69 1.46
C ARG A 375 13.64 20.61 0.37
N LEU A 376 14.37 19.49 0.50
CA LEU A 376 14.43 18.39 -0.49
C LEU A 376 13.53 17.20 -0.12
N ARG A 377 13.01 17.12 1.13
CA ARG A 377 12.31 15.94 1.67
C ARG A 377 11.17 15.47 0.81
N GLY A 378 10.33 16.38 0.31
CA GLY A 378 9.17 16.00 -0.51
C GLY A 378 9.58 15.22 -1.76
N ARG A 379 10.59 15.69 -2.50
CA ARG A 379 11.04 15.05 -3.74
C ARG A 379 11.81 13.76 -3.49
N VAL A 380 12.67 13.74 -2.47
CA VAL A 380 13.43 12.55 -2.11
C VAL A 380 12.50 11.45 -1.57
N ASN A 381 11.49 11.80 -0.74
CA ASN A 381 10.48 10.83 -0.30
C ASN A 381 9.65 10.28 -1.46
N ALA A 382 9.28 11.10 -2.44
CA ALA A 382 8.55 10.63 -3.61
C ALA A 382 9.37 9.61 -4.42
N LEU A 383 10.65 9.88 -4.67
CA LEU A 383 11.57 8.95 -5.33
C LEU A 383 11.74 7.65 -4.51
N PHE A 384 11.94 7.78 -3.20
CA PHE A 384 12.05 6.64 -2.30
C PHE A 384 10.80 5.75 -2.35
N LEU A 385 9.61 6.34 -2.15
CA LEU A 385 8.36 5.58 -2.16
C LEU A 385 8.07 4.95 -3.53
N ALA A 386 8.39 5.64 -4.63
CA ALA A 386 8.25 5.08 -5.97
C ALA A 386 9.15 3.83 -6.14
N THR A 387 10.42 3.92 -5.71
CA THR A 387 11.38 2.80 -5.82
C THR A 387 10.94 1.61 -4.98
N VAL A 388 10.64 1.81 -3.68
CA VAL A 388 10.31 0.71 -2.78
C VAL A 388 8.96 0.07 -3.12
N ASN A 389 7.98 0.85 -3.59
CA ASN A 389 6.69 0.32 -3.98
C ASN A 389 6.77 -0.45 -5.30
N LEU A 390 7.45 0.09 -6.31
CA LEU A 390 7.61 -0.59 -7.60
C LEU A 390 8.30 -1.95 -7.44
N ALA A 391 9.42 -2.00 -6.73
CA ALA A 391 10.15 -3.23 -6.50
C ALA A 391 9.39 -4.17 -5.54
N GLY A 392 8.83 -3.64 -4.46
CA GLY A 392 8.12 -4.42 -3.45
C GLY A 392 6.85 -5.08 -3.99
N PHE A 393 5.95 -4.31 -4.60
CA PHE A 393 4.73 -4.87 -5.18
C PHE A 393 4.99 -5.62 -6.48
N GLY A 394 5.95 -5.15 -7.31
CA GLY A 394 6.18 -5.71 -8.64
C GLY A 394 6.94 -7.04 -8.60
N LEU A 395 8.10 -7.09 -7.95
CA LEU A 395 9.02 -8.22 -8.09
C LEU A 395 8.74 -9.36 -7.11
N GLY A 396 8.40 -9.05 -5.87
CA GLY A 396 8.32 -10.05 -4.81
C GLY A 396 7.37 -11.21 -5.12
N PRO A 397 6.09 -10.97 -5.38
CA PRO A 397 5.15 -12.03 -5.69
C PRO A 397 5.51 -12.83 -6.95
N LEU A 398 6.04 -12.16 -7.98
CA LEU A 398 6.46 -12.81 -9.22
C LEU A 398 7.62 -13.76 -9.00
N LEU A 399 8.63 -13.38 -8.20
CA LEU A 399 9.80 -14.23 -7.92
C LEU A 399 9.39 -15.52 -7.19
N VAL A 400 8.49 -15.45 -6.22
CA VAL A 400 7.99 -16.66 -5.55
C VAL A 400 7.24 -17.55 -6.52
N GLY A 401 6.40 -16.99 -7.39
CA GLY A 401 5.69 -17.77 -8.40
C GLY A 401 6.64 -18.49 -9.36
N LEU A 402 7.66 -17.78 -9.87
CA LEU A 402 8.69 -18.37 -10.74
C LEU A 402 9.44 -19.51 -10.04
N ILE A 403 9.86 -19.31 -8.81
CA ILE A 403 10.60 -20.32 -8.04
C ILE A 403 9.69 -21.51 -7.68
N SER A 404 8.41 -21.26 -7.37
CA SER A 404 7.43 -22.31 -7.13
C SER A 404 7.26 -23.19 -8.37
N ASP A 405 6.99 -22.60 -9.54
CA ASP A 405 6.74 -23.37 -10.76
C ASP A 405 7.96 -24.18 -11.24
N HIS A 406 9.19 -23.63 -11.11
CA HIS A 406 10.37 -24.21 -11.75
C HIS A 406 11.25 -25.08 -10.83
N LEU A 407 11.18 -24.85 -9.49
CA LEU A 407 12.09 -25.53 -8.55
C LEU A 407 11.38 -26.41 -7.53
N PHE A 408 10.27 -25.97 -6.95
CA PHE A 408 9.70 -26.67 -5.79
C PHE A 408 8.29 -27.22 -6.02
N GLY A 409 7.60 -26.81 -7.07
CA GLY A 409 6.20 -27.17 -7.29
C GLY A 409 5.22 -26.55 -6.27
N GLU A 410 3.95 -26.87 -6.42
CA GLU A 410 2.88 -26.31 -5.55
C GLU A 410 3.02 -26.68 -4.08
N ALA A 411 3.46 -27.90 -3.79
CA ALA A 411 3.65 -28.39 -2.41
C ALA A 411 4.85 -27.71 -1.73
N GLY A 412 5.83 -27.22 -2.50
CA GLY A 412 7.04 -26.59 -2.00
C GLY A 412 6.94 -25.08 -1.84
N LEU A 413 5.74 -24.48 -1.79
CA LEU A 413 5.55 -23.02 -1.70
C LEU A 413 6.27 -22.40 -0.47
N GLY A 414 6.34 -23.12 0.65
CA GLY A 414 7.11 -22.69 1.84
C GLY A 414 8.60 -22.56 1.56
N LEU A 415 9.17 -23.51 0.80
CA LEU A 415 10.56 -23.46 0.34
C LEU A 415 10.78 -22.34 -0.68
N ALA A 416 9.83 -22.11 -1.58
CA ALA A 416 9.89 -21.01 -2.55
C ALA A 416 9.90 -19.63 -1.84
N LEU A 417 9.10 -19.46 -0.79
CA LEU A 417 9.13 -18.26 0.06
C LEU A 417 10.51 -18.08 0.72
N LEU A 418 11.06 -19.14 1.31
CA LEU A 418 12.37 -19.09 1.95
C LEU A 418 13.49 -18.81 0.94
N ALA A 419 13.44 -19.42 -0.25
CA ALA A 419 14.40 -19.22 -1.34
C ALA A 419 14.44 -17.77 -1.84
N VAL A 420 13.31 -17.03 -1.78
CA VAL A 420 13.28 -15.58 -2.06
C VAL A 420 13.74 -14.78 -0.85
N TYR A 421 13.29 -15.14 0.36
CA TYR A 421 13.52 -14.31 1.54
C TYR A 421 14.95 -14.41 2.08
N ALA A 422 15.60 -15.54 1.97
CA ALA A 422 16.98 -15.70 2.44
C ALA A 422 17.95 -14.74 1.70
N PRO A 423 18.05 -14.74 0.36
CA PRO A 423 18.92 -13.81 -0.34
C PRO A 423 18.47 -12.36 -0.20
N VAL A 424 17.16 -12.06 -0.26
CA VAL A 424 16.65 -10.70 -0.12
C VAL A 424 16.93 -10.15 1.28
N GLY A 425 16.72 -10.94 2.33
CA GLY A 425 17.03 -10.57 3.71
C GLY A 425 18.53 -10.38 3.94
N ALA A 426 19.37 -11.28 3.39
CA ALA A 426 20.84 -11.17 3.49
C ALA A 426 21.35 -9.91 2.77
N VAL A 427 20.96 -9.69 1.51
CA VAL A 427 21.33 -8.49 0.74
C VAL A 427 20.81 -7.22 1.40
N GLY A 428 19.57 -7.22 1.88
CA GLY A 428 18.98 -6.10 2.60
C GLY A 428 19.71 -5.78 3.91
N THR A 429 20.08 -6.81 4.68
CA THR A 429 20.87 -6.67 5.92
C THR A 429 22.25 -6.09 5.63
N LEU A 430 22.96 -6.65 4.64
CA LEU A 430 24.27 -6.13 4.21
C LEU A 430 24.16 -4.68 3.77
N ALA A 431 23.16 -4.35 2.97
CA ALA A 431 22.90 -2.99 2.53
C ALA A 431 22.65 -2.05 3.73
N ALA A 432 21.84 -2.46 4.72
CA ALA A 432 21.59 -1.67 5.92
C ALA A 432 22.89 -1.42 6.73
N LEU A 433 23.74 -2.44 6.86
CA LEU A 433 25.05 -2.32 7.53
C LEU A 433 26.02 -1.40 6.76
N LEU A 434 26.02 -1.46 5.42
CA LEU A 434 26.80 -0.54 4.58
C LEU A 434 26.28 0.91 4.71
N ALA A 435 24.95 1.11 4.73
CA ALA A 435 24.37 2.41 4.98
C ALA A 435 24.81 2.97 6.34
N ARG A 436 24.84 2.13 7.39
CA ARG A 436 25.27 2.47 8.74
C ARG A 436 26.69 3.02 8.78
N ARG A 437 27.64 2.40 8.06
CA ARG A 437 29.05 2.86 8.00
C ARG A 437 29.20 4.25 7.40
N ALA A 438 28.34 4.61 6.44
CA ALA A 438 28.37 5.91 5.74
C ALA A 438 27.36 6.91 6.33
N TRP A 439 26.72 6.60 7.48
CA TRP A 439 25.63 7.37 8.02
C TRP A 439 26.09 8.71 8.60
N ARG A 440 25.72 9.80 7.94
CA ARG A 440 25.98 11.17 8.40
C ARG A 440 24.68 11.97 8.33
N PRO A 441 23.94 12.09 9.44
CA PRO A 441 22.68 12.84 9.48
C PRO A 441 22.92 14.33 9.15
N VAL A 442 21.92 14.96 8.57
CA VAL A 442 21.97 16.43 8.35
C VAL A 442 21.75 17.11 9.70
N PRO A 443 22.65 18.04 10.12
CA PRO A 443 22.46 18.78 11.36
C PRO A 443 21.10 19.48 11.36
N ARG A 444 20.37 19.37 12.47
CA ARG A 444 19.20 20.22 12.68
C ARG A 444 19.69 21.63 12.91
N ARG A 445 19.33 22.58 12.04
CA ARG A 445 19.46 23.99 12.41
C ARG A 445 18.62 24.17 13.67
N ARG A 446 19.25 24.58 14.78
CA ARG A 446 18.51 25.05 15.96
C ARG A 446 17.64 26.21 15.47
N ALA A 447 16.34 26.09 15.69
CA ALA A 447 15.36 27.13 15.41
C ALA A 447 15.57 28.29 16.38
#